data_321d42d1dc872464c3959ec2751135e5
#
_entry.id   321d42d1dc872464c3959ec2751135e5
#
_cell.length_a   1.000
_cell.length_b   1.000
_cell.length_c   1.000
_cell.angle_alpha   90.00
_cell.angle_beta   90.00
_cell.angle_gamma   90.00
#
_symmetry.space_group_name_H-M   'P 1'
#
loop_
_entity.id
_entity.type
_entity.pdbx_description
1 polymer ?
#
loop_
_entity_poly.entity_id
_entity_poly.type
_entity_poly.pdbx_seq_one_letter_code
_entity_poly.pdbx_strand_id
1 'polypeptide(L)'
;MNLGEFILVSIIKIVIAVGILLTAVAYTVWLERKVVGHIQNRWGPTRVGPFGLLQPLADGVKFIFKEDLLPPHVFKPLFIAAPMIALIFALTSISVIPIGNWVTVFGIHTPLEITDVNIGLLIVLGVTSLGVYGVALAGWSSNSKYSLLGGLRASAQMVSYEISLGLSLVGVLILAGSFNLREIVDAQGGTFWGFIPRWNIFQGQIVAFFIYLMAAYAETNRIPFDLPEAETELVAGYHTEYSAMKFAMFFMAEYANMITVACLATLLFLGGWHGPHRFGPPFVQAILPVFWFVLKVFVFLFLYIWVRGTLPRFRYDQLMAFGWKFLLPLAIANLVITALIVALRA
;
A
#
# COMPACT_ATOMS: atom_id res chain seq x y z
N MET A 1 26.98 -18.62 -5.19
CA MET A 1 25.82 -18.87 -6.07
C MET A 1 26.23 -18.63 -7.51
N ASN A 2 26.06 -19.61 -8.37
CA ASN A 2 26.29 -19.43 -9.82
C ASN A 2 25.21 -18.50 -10.40
N LEU A 3 25.50 -17.82 -11.53
CA LEU A 3 24.55 -16.91 -12.17
C LEU A 3 23.19 -17.57 -12.47
N GLY A 4 23.21 -18.84 -12.91
CA GLY A 4 21.99 -19.60 -13.15
C GLY A 4 21.16 -19.87 -11.90
N GLU A 5 21.80 -20.21 -10.79
CA GLU A 5 21.15 -20.39 -9.49
C GLU A 5 20.53 -19.09 -8.98
N PHE A 6 21.27 -17.96 -9.13
CA PHE A 6 20.78 -16.65 -8.76
C PHE A 6 19.50 -16.28 -9.53
N ILE A 7 19.53 -16.43 -10.85
CA ILE A 7 18.36 -16.15 -11.72
C ILE A 7 17.19 -17.04 -11.34
N LEU A 8 17.40 -18.34 -11.16
CA LEU A 8 16.33 -19.28 -10.78
C LEU A 8 15.69 -18.92 -9.44
N VAL A 9 16.50 -18.65 -8.41
CA VAL A 9 16.01 -18.26 -7.08
C VAL A 9 15.25 -16.94 -7.15
N SER A 10 15.72 -15.96 -7.92
CA SER A 10 15.05 -14.68 -8.10
C SER A 10 13.69 -14.82 -8.77
N ILE A 11 13.59 -15.64 -9.84
CA ILE A 11 12.32 -15.93 -10.50
C ILE A 11 11.33 -16.60 -9.55
N ILE A 12 11.78 -17.59 -8.79
CA ILE A 12 10.93 -18.29 -7.79
C ILE A 12 10.42 -17.28 -6.75
N LYS A 13 11.28 -16.41 -6.22
CA LYS A 13 10.90 -15.36 -5.26
C LYS A 13 9.86 -14.42 -5.85
N ILE A 14 10.05 -13.96 -7.09
CA ILE A 14 9.10 -13.08 -7.78
C ILE A 14 7.73 -13.74 -7.90
N VAL A 15 7.69 -14.98 -8.39
CA VAL A 15 6.44 -15.73 -8.56
C VAL A 15 5.71 -15.91 -7.22
N ILE A 16 6.44 -16.27 -6.17
CA ILE A 16 5.88 -16.45 -4.82
C ILE A 16 5.38 -15.10 -4.27
N ALA A 17 6.17 -14.04 -4.35
CA ALA A 17 5.81 -12.72 -3.81
C ALA A 17 4.59 -12.13 -4.52
N VAL A 18 4.56 -12.19 -5.86
CA VAL A 18 3.40 -11.73 -6.65
C VAL A 18 2.18 -12.60 -6.36
N GLY A 19 2.33 -13.92 -6.25
CA GLY A 19 1.24 -14.83 -5.88
C GLY A 19 0.65 -14.53 -4.51
N ILE A 20 1.51 -14.29 -3.50
CA ILE A 20 1.08 -13.89 -2.15
C ILE A 20 0.37 -12.54 -2.20
N LEU A 21 0.92 -11.54 -2.91
CA LEU A 21 0.32 -10.21 -3.00
C LEU A 21 -1.06 -10.27 -3.67
N LEU A 22 -1.19 -10.93 -4.82
CA LEU A 22 -2.48 -11.07 -5.50
C LEU A 22 -3.50 -11.82 -4.65
N THR A 23 -3.07 -12.84 -3.92
CA THR A 23 -3.92 -13.56 -2.97
C THR A 23 -4.35 -12.64 -1.82
N ALA A 24 -3.44 -11.86 -1.25
CA ALA A 24 -3.74 -10.88 -0.21
C ALA A 24 -4.72 -9.81 -0.71
N VAL A 25 -4.54 -9.29 -1.93
CA VAL A 25 -5.48 -8.37 -2.60
C VAL A 25 -6.88 -9.00 -2.67
N ALA A 26 -6.98 -10.23 -3.19
CA ALA A 26 -8.25 -10.93 -3.35
C ALA A 26 -8.98 -11.12 -2.00
N TYR A 27 -8.26 -11.57 -0.96
CA TYR A 27 -8.84 -11.76 0.36
C TYR A 27 -9.09 -10.46 1.13
N THR A 28 -8.37 -9.38 0.84
CA THR A 28 -8.68 -8.05 1.38
C THR A 28 -10.03 -7.55 0.85
N VAL A 29 -10.34 -7.76 -0.44
CA VAL A 29 -11.67 -7.45 -1.01
C VAL A 29 -12.77 -8.27 -0.34
N TRP A 30 -12.53 -9.57 -0.10
CA TRP A 30 -13.47 -10.42 0.62
C TRP A 30 -13.70 -9.93 2.06
N LEU A 31 -12.62 -9.63 2.78
CA LEU A 31 -12.67 -9.12 4.15
C LEU A 31 -13.45 -7.80 4.22
N GLU A 32 -13.20 -6.89 3.30
CA GLU A 32 -13.90 -5.62 3.22
C GLU A 32 -15.41 -5.81 3.04
N ARG A 33 -15.84 -6.66 2.10
CA ARG A 33 -17.25 -6.97 1.88
C ARG A 33 -17.90 -7.61 3.12
N LYS A 34 -17.14 -8.42 3.89
CA LYS A 34 -17.61 -9.02 5.14
C LYS A 34 -17.78 -7.98 6.24
N VAL A 35 -16.76 -7.21 6.52
CA VAL A 35 -16.73 -6.22 7.62
C VAL A 35 -17.75 -5.11 7.36
N VAL A 36 -17.73 -4.51 6.15
CA VAL A 36 -18.71 -3.48 5.77
C VAL A 36 -20.14 -4.03 5.79
N GLY A 37 -20.34 -5.27 5.36
CA GLY A 37 -21.63 -5.93 5.47
C GLY A 37 -22.14 -5.96 6.91
N HIS A 38 -21.30 -6.38 7.87
CA HIS A 38 -21.68 -6.43 9.29
C HIS A 38 -21.93 -5.02 9.88
N ILE A 39 -21.10 -4.03 9.52
CA ILE A 39 -21.33 -2.62 9.94
C ILE A 39 -22.69 -2.12 9.43
N GLN A 40 -23.09 -2.53 8.24
CA GLN A 40 -24.37 -2.17 7.62
C GLN A 40 -25.53 -3.09 8.02
N ASN A 41 -25.36 -3.95 9.00
CA ASN A 41 -26.37 -4.92 9.48
C ASN A 41 -26.88 -5.89 8.39
N ARG A 42 -26.00 -6.29 7.44
CA ARG A 42 -26.27 -7.25 6.38
C ARG A 42 -25.19 -8.32 6.28
N TRP A 43 -25.54 -9.48 5.74
CA TRP A 43 -24.59 -10.56 5.51
C TRP A 43 -23.70 -10.23 4.30
N GLY A 44 -22.38 -10.35 4.48
CA GLY A 44 -21.41 -10.32 3.38
C GLY A 44 -21.49 -11.60 2.52
N PRO A 45 -20.51 -11.86 1.61
CA PRO A 45 -20.48 -13.07 0.79
C PRO A 45 -20.49 -14.34 1.63
N THR A 46 -21.46 -15.23 1.39
CA THR A 46 -21.63 -16.47 2.18
C THR A 46 -21.85 -17.71 1.32
N ARG A 47 -22.30 -17.55 0.05
CA ARG A 47 -22.79 -18.68 -0.77
C ARG A 47 -21.70 -19.41 -1.55
N VAL A 48 -20.62 -18.71 -1.96
CA VAL A 48 -19.57 -19.29 -2.79
C VAL A 48 -18.47 -19.88 -1.91
N GLY A 49 -18.53 -21.18 -1.69
CA GLY A 49 -17.66 -21.91 -0.76
C GLY A 49 -17.97 -21.65 0.72
N PRO A 50 -17.23 -22.29 1.65
CA PRO A 50 -17.40 -22.08 3.08
C PRO A 50 -17.21 -20.59 3.44
N PHE A 51 -18.21 -19.99 4.08
CA PHE A 51 -18.18 -18.57 4.48
C PHE A 51 -17.91 -17.56 3.35
N GLY A 52 -18.08 -17.95 2.07
CA GLY A 52 -17.79 -17.11 0.91
C GLY A 52 -16.30 -16.99 0.57
N LEU A 53 -15.43 -17.88 1.06
CA LEU A 53 -13.98 -17.82 0.82
C LEU A 53 -13.60 -17.99 -0.65
N LEU A 54 -14.41 -18.64 -1.47
CA LEU A 54 -14.16 -18.79 -2.90
C LEU A 54 -14.74 -17.63 -3.73
N GLN A 55 -15.33 -16.61 -3.10
CA GLN A 55 -15.89 -15.45 -3.81
C GLN A 55 -14.84 -14.68 -4.62
N PRO A 56 -13.62 -14.40 -4.12
CA PRO A 56 -12.60 -13.71 -4.91
C PRO A 56 -12.21 -14.48 -6.19
N LEU A 57 -12.16 -15.80 -6.11
CA LEU A 57 -11.89 -16.65 -7.27
C LEU A 57 -13.03 -16.58 -8.29
N ALA A 58 -14.28 -16.65 -7.84
CA ALA A 58 -15.44 -16.49 -8.71
C ALA A 58 -15.49 -15.12 -9.38
N ASP A 59 -15.14 -14.05 -8.65
CA ASP A 59 -15.05 -12.69 -9.20
C ASP A 59 -13.92 -12.58 -10.24
N GLY A 60 -12.76 -13.20 -10.01
CA GLY A 60 -11.66 -13.26 -10.96
C GLY A 60 -12.06 -13.96 -12.27
N VAL A 61 -12.68 -15.15 -12.16
CA VAL A 61 -13.19 -15.91 -13.31
C VAL A 61 -14.22 -15.07 -14.08
N LYS A 62 -15.15 -14.41 -13.38
CA LYS A 62 -16.13 -13.52 -14.01
C LYS A 62 -15.47 -12.40 -14.81
N PHE A 63 -14.41 -11.75 -14.31
CA PHE A 63 -13.72 -10.69 -15.03
C PHE A 63 -12.99 -11.18 -16.28
N ILE A 64 -12.47 -12.42 -16.27
CA ILE A 64 -11.80 -13.04 -17.43
C ILE A 64 -12.79 -13.33 -18.55
N PHE A 65 -13.99 -13.86 -18.21
CA PHE A 65 -15.02 -14.25 -19.21
C PHE A 65 -15.96 -13.11 -19.58
N LYS A 66 -15.92 -11.98 -18.88
CA LYS A 66 -16.76 -10.82 -19.22
C LYS A 66 -16.26 -10.16 -20.52
N GLU A 67 -17.20 -9.78 -21.39
CA GLU A 67 -16.91 -9.07 -22.62
C GLU A 67 -16.12 -7.77 -22.34
N ASP A 68 -15.02 -7.61 -23.07
CA ASP A 68 -14.14 -6.45 -22.96
C ASP A 68 -14.56 -5.38 -23.98
N LEU A 69 -15.27 -4.37 -23.50
CA LEU A 69 -15.76 -3.28 -24.33
C LEU A 69 -14.64 -2.26 -24.60
N LEU A 70 -14.51 -1.88 -25.86
CA LEU A 70 -13.65 -0.78 -26.33
C LEU A 70 -14.54 0.27 -27.00
N PRO A 71 -14.90 1.36 -26.31
CA PRO A 71 -15.70 2.42 -26.88
C PRO A 71 -15.03 2.99 -28.14
N PRO A 72 -15.79 3.37 -29.19
CA PRO A 72 -15.20 3.82 -30.48
C PRO A 72 -14.46 5.16 -30.36
N HIS A 73 -14.78 5.97 -29.38
CA HIS A 73 -14.24 7.32 -29.18
C HIS A 73 -12.94 7.38 -28.37
N VAL A 74 -12.46 6.25 -27.81
CA VAL A 74 -11.25 6.22 -26.97
C VAL A 74 -9.96 6.12 -27.80
N PHE A 75 -8.86 6.63 -27.25
CA PHE A 75 -7.54 6.44 -27.83
C PHE A 75 -6.98 5.07 -27.41
N LYS A 76 -7.21 4.04 -28.22
CA LYS A 76 -7.00 2.63 -27.91
C LYS A 76 -5.65 2.27 -27.28
N PRO A 77 -4.46 2.72 -27.80
CA PRO A 77 -3.17 2.34 -27.22
C PRO A 77 -3.02 2.78 -25.76
N LEU A 78 -3.35 4.03 -25.45
CA LEU A 78 -3.26 4.55 -24.08
C LEU A 78 -4.34 3.96 -23.18
N PHE A 79 -5.54 3.71 -23.72
CA PHE A 79 -6.64 3.10 -22.99
C PHE A 79 -6.32 1.69 -22.50
N ILE A 80 -5.57 0.91 -23.28
CA ILE A 80 -5.09 -0.42 -22.87
C ILE A 80 -3.87 -0.31 -21.96
N ALA A 81 -2.95 0.62 -22.22
CA ALA A 81 -1.72 0.77 -21.46
C ALA A 81 -1.96 1.31 -20.05
N ALA A 82 -2.94 2.20 -19.85
CA ALA A 82 -3.18 2.86 -18.56
C ALA A 82 -3.39 1.89 -17.38
N PRO A 83 -4.32 0.91 -17.43
CA PRO A 83 -4.48 -0.06 -16.36
C PRO A 83 -3.25 -0.97 -16.17
N MET A 84 -2.54 -1.30 -17.25
CA MET A 84 -1.30 -2.07 -17.18
C MET A 84 -0.21 -1.29 -16.44
N ILE A 85 -0.04 0.00 -16.74
CA ILE A 85 0.92 0.88 -16.05
C ILE A 85 0.62 0.93 -14.56
N ALA A 86 -0.64 1.19 -14.17
CA ALA A 86 -1.04 1.23 -12.77
C ALA A 86 -0.70 -0.09 -12.04
N LEU A 87 -1.06 -1.23 -12.64
CA LEU A 87 -0.83 -2.54 -12.05
C LEU A 87 0.66 -2.91 -11.98
N ILE A 88 1.44 -2.66 -13.03
CA ILE A 88 2.89 -2.96 -13.06
C ILE A 88 3.61 -2.22 -11.94
N PHE A 89 3.37 -0.92 -11.77
CA PHE A 89 4.02 -0.15 -10.71
C PHE A 89 3.56 -0.60 -9.32
N ALA A 90 2.27 -0.90 -9.12
CA ALA A 90 1.78 -1.44 -7.86
C ALA A 90 2.39 -2.81 -7.50
N LEU A 91 2.60 -3.70 -8.48
CA LEU A 91 3.27 -4.97 -8.26
C LEU A 91 4.78 -4.82 -8.04
N THR A 92 5.42 -3.88 -8.73
CA THR A 92 6.87 -3.66 -8.61
C THR A 92 7.25 -3.11 -7.24
N SER A 93 6.40 -2.30 -6.61
CA SER A 93 6.66 -1.72 -5.29
C SER A 93 6.94 -2.74 -4.20
N ILE A 94 6.34 -3.96 -4.28
CA ILE A 94 6.55 -5.03 -3.30
C ILE A 94 7.95 -5.67 -3.38
N SER A 95 8.68 -5.46 -4.49
CA SER A 95 9.96 -6.14 -4.74
C SER A 95 11.05 -5.81 -3.72
N VAL A 96 10.97 -4.66 -3.09
CA VAL A 96 11.97 -4.12 -2.14
C VAL A 96 11.47 -4.21 -0.69
N ILE A 97 10.25 -4.67 -0.46
CA ILE A 97 9.65 -4.75 0.88
C ILE A 97 10.11 -6.02 1.59
N PRO A 98 10.90 -5.94 2.68
CA PRO A 98 11.27 -7.09 3.48
C PRO A 98 10.10 -7.54 4.35
N ILE A 99 9.77 -8.83 4.29
CA ILE A 99 8.68 -9.43 5.08
C ILE A 99 9.21 -10.06 6.38
N GLY A 100 10.51 -10.34 6.44
CA GLY A 100 11.13 -10.98 7.59
C GLY A 100 12.66 -11.09 7.49
N ASN A 101 13.24 -11.82 8.42
CA ASN A 101 14.67 -12.06 8.49
C ASN A 101 15.15 -13.03 7.40
N TRP A 102 16.46 -13.31 7.41
CA TRP A 102 17.09 -14.32 6.58
C TRP A 102 16.54 -15.70 6.89
N VAL A 103 16.28 -16.47 5.85
CA VAL A 103 15.83 -17.85 5.93
C VAL A 103 16.74 -18.73 5.11
N THR A 104 17.05 -19.93 5.63
CA THR A 104 17.80 -20.94 4.89
C THR A 104 16.83 -21.99 4.34
N VAL A 105 16.68 -22.04 3.03
CA VAL A 105 15.82 -22.99 2.32
C VAL A 105 16.71 -23.86 1.42
N PHE A 106 16.67 -25.17 1.58
CA PHE A 106 17.49 -26.13 0.83
C PHE A 106 19.00 -25.80 0.81
N GLY A 107 19.55 -25.26 1.92
CA GLY A 107 20.95 -24.88 2.03
C GLY A 107 21.30 -23.51 1.42
N ILE A 108 20.34 -22.80 0.81
CA ILE A 108 20.53 -21.46 0.29
C ILE A 108 20.09 -20.45 1.35
N HIS A 109 21.04 -19.64 1.82
CA HIS A 109 20.75 -18.56 2.76
C HIS A 109 20.30 -17.32 1.99
N THR A 110 19.02 -16.93 2.17
CA THR A 110 18.38 -15.88 1.35
C THR A 110 17.48 -14.99 2.21
N PRO A 111 17.43 -13.66 1.95
CA PRO A 111 16.51 -12.77 2.65
C PRO A 111 15.06 -13.00 2.19
N LEU A 112 14.09 -12.73 3.08
CA LEU A 112 12.65 -12.76 2.76
C LEU A 112 12.19 -11.48 2.05
N GLU A 113 12.91 -11.12 1.00
CA GLU A 113 12.62 -10.04 0.06
C GLU A 113 13.12 -10.45 -1.33
N ILE A 114 12.64 -9.81 -2.38
CA ILE A 114 13.10 -10.11 -3.74
C ILE A 114 14.47 -9.49 -3.94
N THR A 115 14.62 -8.21 -3.58
CA THR A 115 15.84 -7.44 -3.78
C THR A 115 16.15 -6.58 -2.56
N ASP A 116 17.35 -6.72 -2.00
CA ASP A 116 17.89 -5.85 -0.95
C ASP A 116 18.68 -4.72 -1.62
N VAL A 117 18.22 -3.48 -1.46
CA VAL A 117 18.85 -2.29 -2.06
C VAL A 117 19.00 -1.20 -1.01
N ASN A 118 20.17 -0.57 -0.96
CA ASN A 118 20.48 0.49 0.01
C ASN A 118 19.55 1.71 -0.08
N ILE A 119 18.89 1.94 -1.23
CA ILE A 119 17.93 3.01 -1.46
C ILE A 119 16.49 2.49 -1.55
N GLY A 120 16.18 1.40 -0.85
CA GLY A 120 14.91 0.67 -0.95
C GLY A 120 13.69 1.55 -0.77
N LEU A 121 13.67 2.41 0.26
CA LEU A 121 12.55 3.31 0.50
C LEU A 121 12.32 4.29 -0.66
N LEU A 122 13.40 4.85 -1.23
CA LEU A 122 13.30 5.78 -2.35
C LEU A 122 12.75 5.10 -3.60
N ILE A 123 13.14 3.82 -3.84
CA ILE A 123 12.60 3.03 -4.95
C ILE A 123 11.09 2.80 -4.78
N VAL A 124 10.64 2.41 -3.59
CA VAL A 124 9.20 2.19 -3.35
C VAL A 124 8.42 3.47 -3.61
N LEU A 125 8.84 4.61 -3.04
CA LEU A 125 8.18 5.91 -3.25
C LEU A 125 8.19 6.31 -4.73
N GLY A 126 9.33 6.20 -5.43
CA GLY A 126 9.42 6.56 -6.84
C GLY A 126 8.57 5.66 -7.75
N VAL A 127 8.46 4.38 -7.43
CA VAL A 127 7.63 3.44 -8.20
C VAL A 127 6.14 3.69 -7.96
N THR A 128 5.72 3.95 -6.72
CA THR A 128 4.32 4.29 -6.43
C THR A 128 3.90 5.59 -7.09
N SER A 129 4.77 6.62 -7.11
CA SER A 129 4.56 7.89 -7.84
C SER A 129 4.25 7.67 -9.32
N LEU A 130 4.97 6.76 -9.97
CA LEU A 130 4.73 6.45 -11.39
C LEU A 130 3.36 5.82 -11.63
N GLY A 131 2.73 5.22 -10.62
CA GLY A 131 1.36 4.70 -10.68
C GLY A 131 0.32 5.78 -11.01
N VAL A 132 0.58 7.05 -10.64
CA VAL A 132 -0.29 8.21 -10.92
C VAL A 132 -0.51 8.39 -12.43
N TYR A 133 0.51 8.09 -13.25
CA TYR A 133 0.37 8.17 -14.71
C TYR A 133 -0.67 7.19 -15.24
N GLY A 134 -0.84 6.02 -14.64
CA GLY A 134 -1.90 5.08 -15.01
C GLY A 134 -3.28 5.69 -14.89
N VAL A 135 -3.55 6.39 -13.78
CA VAL A 135 -4.83 7.07 -13.51
C VAL A 135 -5.04 8.28 -14.43
N ALA A 136 -4.02 9.13 -14.58
CA ALA A 136 -4.08 10.32 -15.44
C ALA A 136 -4.32 9.94 -16.91
N LEU A 137 -3.59 8.95 -17.44
CA LEU A 137 -3.73 8.45 -18.80
C LEU A 137 -5.08 7.76 -19.03
N ALA A 138 -5.63 7.09 -18.02
CA ALA A 138 -6.95 6.50 -18.08
C ALA A 138 -8.02 7.55 -18.30
N GLY A 139 -7.99 8.63 -17.53
CA GLY A 139 -8.92 9.75 -17.72
C GLY A 139 -8.78 10.40 -19.08
N TRP A 140 -7.54 10.62 -19.53
CA TRP A 140 -7.28 11.25 -20.85
C TRP A 140 -7.71 10.38 -22.02
N SER A 141 -7.31 9.10 -22.03
CA SER A 141 -7.56 8.18 -23.13
C SER A 141 -9.03 7.85 -23.36
N SER A 142 -9.85 8.01 -22.33
CA SER A 142 -11.30 7.77 -22.37
C SER A 142 -12.07 8.77 -23.21
N ASN A 143 -11.48 9.94 -23.56
CA ASN A 143 -12.09 11.00 -24.36
C ASN A 143 -13.51 11.39 -23.89
N SER A 144 -13.74 11.33 -22.58
CA SER A 144 -14.98 11.70 -21.90
C SER A 144 -14.69 12.84 -20.91
N LYS A 145 -15.59 13.85 -20.85
CA LYS A 145 -15.41 14.99 -19.94
C LYS A 145 -15.37 14.56 -18.47
N TYR A 146 -16.21 13.60 -18.11
CA TYR A 146 -16.29 13.09 -16.73
C TYR A 146 -15.03 12.28 -16.38
N SER A 147 -14.58 11.39 -17.26
CA SER A 147 -13.37 10.61 -17.05
C SER A 147 -12.12 11.49 -16.97
N LEU A 148 -12.01 12.52 -17.83
CA LEU A 148 -10.90 13.47 -17.80
C LEU A 148 -10.86 14.25 -16.49
N LEU A 149 -11.99 14.80 -16.04
CA LEU A 149 -12.07 15.51 -14.76
C LEU A 149 -11.77 14.59 -13.56
N GLY A 150 -12.26 13.36 -13.59
CA GLY A 150 -11.96 12.34 -12.58
C GLY A 150 -10.47 12.02 -12.52
N GLY A 151 -9.83 11.78 -13.66
CA GLY A 151 -8.40 11.50 -13.75
C GLY A 151 -7.52 12.67 -13.30
N LEU A 152 -7.88 13.91 -13.65
CA LEU A 152 -7.16 15.11 -13.20
C LEU A 152 -7.31 15.35 -11.70
N ARG A 153 -8.51 15.16 -11.13
CA ARG A 153 -8.73 15.28 -9.68
C ARG A 153 -7.95 14.21 -8.92
N ALA A 154 -7.98 12.95 -9.39
CA ALA A 154 -7.23 11.86 -8.79
C ALA A 154 -5.73 12.11 -8.78
N SER A 155 -5.16 12.46 -9.94
CA SER A 155 -3.72 12.72 -10.06
C SER A 155 -3.28 13.93 -9.23
N ALA A 156 -4.06 15.02 -9.22
CA ALA A 156 -3.77 16.18 -8.38
C ALA A 156 -3.80 15.85 -6.88
N GLN A 157 -4.73 15.01 -6.45
CA GLN A 157 -4.80 14.51 -5.07
C GLN A 157 -3.57 13.68 -4.73
N MET A 158 -3.28 12.64 -5.52
CA MET A 158 -2.16 11.73 -5.27
C MET A 158 -0.83 12.50 -5.17
N VAL A 159 -0.49 13.35 -6.15
CA VAL A 159 0.75 14.15 -6.16
C VAL A 159 0.83 15.11 -4.96
N SER A 160 -0.28 15.74 -4.58
CA SER A 160 -0.29 16.68 -3.44
C SER A 160 -0.04 15.99 -2.11
N TYR A 161 -0.63 14.83 -1.90
CA TYR A 161 -0.48 14.08 -0.64
C TYR A 161 0.82 13.28 -0.57
N GLU A 162 1.39 12.89 -1.69
CA GLU A 162 2.70 12.25 -1.79
C GLU A 162 3.81 13.12 -1.18
N ILE A 163 3.76 14.44 -1.39
CA ILE A 163 4.71 15.38 -0.77
C ILE A 163 4.66 15.30 0.76
N SER A 164 3.45 15.33 1.33
CA SER A 164 3.27 15.24 2.78
C SER A 164 3.65 13.86 3.32
N LEU A 165 3.37 12.79 2.56
CA LEU A 165 3.77 11.43 2.89
C LEU A 165 5.30 11.32 2.91
N GLY A 166 5.98 11.74 1.85
CA GLY A 166 7.44 11.73 1.76
C GLY A 166 8.09 12.50 2.90
N LEU A 167 7.64 13.73 3.20
CA LEU A 167 8.16 14.52 4.32
C LEU A 167 7.96 13.86 5.69
N SER A 168 6.86 13.15 5.89
CA SER A 168 6.63 12.40 7.14
C SER A 168 7.66 11.29 7.35
N LEU A 169 8.16 10.68 6.27
CA LEU A 169 9.13 9.61 6.32
C LEU A 169 10.57 10.12 6.53
N VAL A 170 10.88 11.35 6.12
CA VAL A 170 12.23 11.93 6.30
C VAL A 170 12.61 11.99 7.78
N GLY A 171 11.66 12.24 8.69
CA GLY A 171 11.93 12.20 10.13
C GLY A 171 12.42 10.83 10.62
N VAL A 172 11.86 9.75 10.08
CA VAL A 172 12.29 8.37 10.37
C VAL A 172 13.68 8.10 9.78
N LEU A 173 13.95 8.60 8.56
CA LEU A 173 15.26 8.48 7.92
C LEU A 173 16.38 9.18 8.70
N ILE A 174 16.11 10.36 9.25
CA ILE A 174 17.07 11.08 10.11
C ILE A 174 17.42 10.27 11.35
N LEU A 175 16.43 9.59 11.96
CA LEU A 175 16.65 8.73 13.14
C LEU A 175 17.42 7.45 12.80
N ALA A 176 17.12 6.83 11.66
CA ALA A 176 17.73 5.56 11.26
C ALA A 176 19.09 5.74 10.56
N GLY A 177 19.35 6.89 9.93
CA GLY A 177 20.57 7.17 9.17
C GLY A 177 20.73 6.35 7.88
N SER A 178 19.68 5.67 7.41
CA SER A 178 19.72 4.79 6.24
C SER A 178 18.41 4.84 5.44
N PHE A 179 18.50 4.59 4.12
CA PHE A 179 17.38 4.39 3.22
C PHE A 179 17.04 2.91 3.02
N ASN A 180 17.84 2.00 3.56
CA ASN A 180 17.60 0.56 3.49
C ASN A 180 16.49 0.19 4.47
N LEU A 181 15.41 -0.42 3.97
CA LEU A 181 14.24 -0.79 4.78
C LEU A 181 14.58 -1.78 5.88
N ARG A 182 15.53 -2.69 5.64
CA ARG A 182 15.99 -3.66 6.63
C ARG A 182 16.76 -3.00 7.77
N GLU A 183 17.70 -2.11 7.45
CA GLU A 183 18.48 -1.37 8.44
C GLU A 183 17.57 -0.49 9.31
N ILE A 184 16.54 0.13 8.71
CA ILE A 184 15.55 0.91 9.44
C ILE A 184 14.78 0.02 10.45
N VAL A 185 14.43 -1.20 10.07
CA VAL A 185 13.76 -2.14 10.97
C VAL A 185 14.71 -2.62 12.07
N ASP A 186 15.95 -2.97 11.72
CA ASP A 186 16.95 -3.45 12.68
C ASP A 186 17.31 -2.36 13.72
N ALA A 187 17.34 -1.08 13.32
CA ALA A 187 17.51 0.05 14.24
C ALA A 187 16.38 0.18 15.27
N GLN A 188 15.19 -0.35 14.97
CA GLN A 188 14.04 -0.40 15.90
C GLN A 188 14.05 -1.62 16.80
N GLY A 189 15.09 -2.45 16.74
CA GLY A 189 15.25 -3.62 17.61
C GLY A 189 15.47 -3.23 19.09
N GLY A 190 14.98 -4.09 19.99
CA GLY A 190 15.13 -3.90 21.44
C GLY A 190 13.96 -3.22 22.12
N THR A 191 14.16 -2.87 23.40
CA THR A 191 13.11 -2.29 24.26
C THR A 191 13.66 -1.13 25.07
N PHE A 192 12.83 -0.11 25.36
CA PHE A 192 13.07 0.90 26.38
C PHE A 192 12.56 0.38 27.74
N TRP A 193 13.34 0.52 28.80
CA TRP A 193 13.00 0.12 30.16
C TRP A 193 12.50 -1.34 30.30
N GLY A 194 12.84 -2.21 29.33
CA GLY A 194 12.50 -3.63 29.36
C GLY A 194 11.10 -4.01 28.86
N PHE A 195 10.17 -3.07 28.66
CA PHE A 195 8.80 -3.38 28.25
C PHE A 195 8.27 -2.58 27.05
N ILE A 196 8.74 -1.35 26.80
CA ILE A 196 8.30 -0.54 25.66
C ILE A 196 9.21 -0.85 24.46
N PRO A 197 8.68 -1.30 23.31
CA PRO A 197 9.49 -1.55 22.13
C PRO A 197 10.09 -0.25 21.59
N ARG A 198 11.31 -0.32 21.06
CA ARG A 198 12.03 0.82 20.45
C ARG A 198 11.52 1.16 19.04
N TRP A 199 10.22 1.12 18.85
CA TRP A 199 9.62 1.50 17.55
C TRP A 199 9.70 3.01 17.37
N ASN A 200 9.84 3.46 16.12
CA ASN A 200 9.96 4.88 15.80
C ASN A 200 8.76 5.70 16.27
N ILE A 201 7.57 5.12 16.32
CA ILE A 201 6.38 5.79 16.88
C ILE A 201 6.62 6.24 18.33
N PHE A 202 7.33 5.46 19.15
CA PHE A 202 7.67 5.78 20.53
C PHE A 202 8.95 6.62 20.66
N GLN A 203 9.72 6.77 19.57
CA GLN A 203 10.92 7.61 19.50
C GLN A 203 10.62 9.07 19.12
N GLY A 204 9.38 9.51 19.29
CA GLY A 204 8.96 10.89 19.00
C GLY A 204 8.36 11.07 17.60
N GLN A 205 8.17 10.00 16.82
CA GLN A 205 7.58 10.08 15.48
C GLN A 205 6.07 9.82 15.45
N ILE A 206 5.35 10.07 16.56
CA ILE A 206 3.88 9.92 16.62
C ILE A 206 3.22 10.87 15.63
N VAL A 207 3.66 12.12 15.55
CA VAL A 207 3.09 13.13 14.62
C VAL A 207 3.36 12.71 13.17
N ALA A 208 4.57 12.27 12.85
CA ALA A 208 4.92 11.74 11.54
C ALA A 208 4.05 10.54 11.15
N PHE A 209 3.79 9.64 12.09
CA PHE A 209 2.92 8.48 11.86
C PHE A 209 1.49 8.89 11.49
N PHE A 210 0.90 9.86 12.19
CA PHE A 210 -0.44 10.37 11.85
C PHE A 210 -0.46 11.08 10.50
N ILE A 211 0.56 11.89 10.18
CA ILE A 211 0.67 12.54 8.86
C ILE A 211 0.78 11.47 7.77
N TYR A 212 1.65 10.49 7.97
CA TYR A 212 1.81 9.34 7.06
C TYR A 212 0.48 8.63 6.83
N LEU A 213 -0.23 8.28 7.91
CA LEU A 213 -1.48 7.55 7.82
C LEU A 213 -2.53 8.32 7.00
N MET A 214 -2.71 9.63 7.28
CA MET A 214 -3.65 10.48 6.55
C MET A 214 -3.26 10.64 5.07
N ALA A 215 -1.98 10.84 4.80
CA ALA A 215 -1.47 10.96 3.43
C ALA A 215 -1.61 9.64 2.65
N ALA A 216 -1.35 8.49 3.29
CA ALA A 216 -1.51 7.17 2.70
C ALA A 216 -2.97 6.86 2.31
N TYR A 217 -3.95 7.27 3.16
CA TYR A 217 -5.37 7.17 2.80
C TYR A 217 -5.72 8.01 1.56
N ALA A 218 -5.17 9.20 1.46
CA ALA A 218 -5.42 10.09 0.33
C ALA A 218 -4.72 9.62 -0.96
N GLU A 219 -3.52 9.04 -0.85
CA GLU A 219 -2.78 8.48 -1.98
C GLU A 219 -3.47 7.24 -2.56
N THR A 220 -4.05 6.40 -1.72
CA THR A 220 -4.80 5.21 -2.15
C THR A 220 -6.24 5.50 -2.57
N ASN A 221 -6.66 6.77 -2.68
CA ASN A 221 -8.00 7.19 -3.07
C ASN A 221 -9.13 6.49 -2.30
N ARG A 222 -8.91 6.16 -1.02
CA ARG A 222 -9.91 5.49 -0.19
C ARG A 222 -10.75 6.46 0.64
N ILE A 223 -11.98 6.10 0.92
CA ILE A 223 -12.86 6.87 1.83
C ILE A 223 -12.11 7.12 3.15
N PRO A 224 -12.05 8.36 3.66
CA PRO A 224 -12.89 9.52 3.32
C PRO A 224 -12.40 10.38 2.13
N PHE A 225 -11.30 10.02 1.45
CA PHE A 225 -10.64 10.79 0.39
C PHE A 225 -10.93 10.24 -1.02
N ASP A 226 -11.97 9.45 -1.20
CA ASP A 226 -12.42 8.80 -2.44
C ASP A 226 -13.23 9.78 -3.32
N LEU A 227 -12.58 10.84 -3.77
CA LEU A 227 -13.19 11.87 -4.63
C LEU A 227 -13.11 11.53 -6.12
N PRO A 228 -12.09 10.80 -6.60
CA PRO A 228 -12.02 10.40 -8.00
C PRO A 228 -13.17 9.50 -8.46
N GLU A 229 -13.69 8.67 -7.54
CA GLU A 229 -14.78 7.72 -7.78
C GLU A 229 -16.15 8.24 -7.36
N ALA A 230 -16.25 9.49 -6.89
CA ALA A 230 -17.50 10.03 -6.35
C ALA A 230 -18.67 9.85 -7.35
N GLU A 231 -19.41 8.75 -7.20
CA GLU A 231 -20.54 8.37 -8.07
C GLU A 231 -21.59 9.46 -8.19
N THR A 232 -21.74 10.27 -7.14
CA THR A 232 -22.69 11.38 -7.08
C THR A 232 -22.27 12.60 -7.89
N GLU A 233 -20.96 12.77 -8.22
CA GLU A 233 -20.45 13.94 -8.93
C GLU A 233 -19.93 13.60 -10.34
N LEU A 234 -19.24 12.46 -10.50
CA LEU A 234 -18.48 12.13 -11.71
C LEU A 234 -18.84 10.73 -12.29
N VAL A 235 -19.98 10.16 -11.89
CA VAL A 235 -20.46 8.82 -12.28
C VAL A 235 -19.56 7.72 -11.73
N ALA A 236 -18.37 7.48 -12.31
CA ALA A 236 -17.34 6.57 -11.81
C ALA A 236 -15.93 7.12 -12.08
N GLY A 237 -15.81 8.44 -12.29
CA GLY A 237 -14.51 9.09 -12.47
C GLY A 237 -13.70 8.57 -13.64
N TYR A 238 -12.39 8.34 -13.44
CA TYR A 238 -11.46 7.96 -14.50
C TYR A 238 -11.72 6.57 -15.10
N HIS A 239 -12.41 5.67 -14.39
CA HIS A 239 -12.68 4.31 -14.87
C HIS A 239 -14.12 4.11 -15.40
N THR A 240 -14.86 5.19 -15.65
CA THR A 240 -16.24 5.14 -16.18
C THR A 240 -16.36 4.31 -17.48
N GLU A 241 -15.40 4.44 -18.37
CA GLU A 241 -15.41 3.75 -19.68
C GLU A 241 -14.76 2.34 -19.63
N TYR A 242 -14.16 1.98 -18.48
CA TYR A 242 -13.45 0.71 -18.34
C TYR A 242 -14.39 -0.42 -17.94
N SER A 243 -14.19 -1.61 -18.53
CA SER A 243 -14.96 -2.82 -18.22
C SER A 243 -14.06 -4.05 -18.10
N ALA A 244 -14.65 -5.17 -17.68
CA ALA A 244 -14.01 -6.48 -17.62
C ALA A 244 -12.64 -6.46 -16.93
N MET A 245 -11.62 -7.09 -17.53
CA MET A 245 -10.29 -7.24 -16.94
C MET A 245 -9.55 -5.90 -16.77
N LYS A 246 -9.78 -4.92 -17.64
CA LYS A 246 -9.16 -3.59 -17.54
C LYS A 246 -9.59 -2.85 -16.28
N PHE A 247 -10.87 -2.93 -15.92
CA PHE A 247 -11.40 -2.41 -14.67
C PHE A 247 -10.81 -3.17 -13.46
N ALA A 248 -10.73 -4.51 -13.55
CA ALA A 248 -10.14 -5.32 -12.49
C ALA A 248 -8.67 -4.98 -12.22
N MET A 249 -7.88 -4.62 -13.27
CA MET A 249 -6.49 -4.21 -13.10
C MET A 249 -6.35 -2.94 -12.25
N PHE A 250 -7.20 -1.93 -12.41
CA PHE A 250 -7.19 -0.74 -11.56
C PHE A 250 -7.51 -1.09 -10.12
N PHE A 251 -8.54 -1.89 -9.87
CA PHE A 251 -8.87 -2.36 -8.53
C PHE A 251 -7.73 -3.16 -7.89
N MET A 252 -7.12 -4.08 -8.64
CA MET A 252 -5.95 -4.82 -8.14
C MET A 252 -4.79 -3.90 -7.80
N ALA A 253 -4.51 -2.89 -8.62
CA ALA A 253 -3.45 -1.91 -8.36
C ALA A 253 -3.73 -1.09 -7.09
N GLU A 254 -4.96 -0.64 -6.90
CA GLU A 254 -5.39 0.13 -5.73
C GLU A 254 -5.23 -0.67 -4.43
N TYR A 255 -5.72 -1.93 -4.40
CA TYR A 255 -5.55 -2.79 -3.22
C TYR A 255 -4.09 -3.19 -2.99
N ALA A 256 -3.30 -3.39 -4.06
CA ALA A 256 -1.87 -3.64 -3.94
C ALA A 256 -1.14 -2.44 -3.32
N ASN A 257 -1.45 -1.21 -3.75
CA ASN A 257 -0.91 0.01 -3.14
C ASN A 257 -1.34 0.15 -1.68
N MET A 258 -2.58 -0.18 -1.33
CA MET A 258 -3.05 -0.18 0.06
C MET A 258 -2.25 -1.16 0.94
N ILE A 259 -1.91 -2.34 0.43
CA ILE A 259 -1.05 -3.30 1.11
C ILE A 259 0.38 -2.74 1.23
N THR A 260 0.92 -2.15 0.17
CA THR A 260 2.26 -1.54 0.15
C THR A 260 2.41 -0.45 1.21
N VAL A 261 1.48 0.50 1.29
CA VAL A 261 1.55 1.56 2.32
C VAL A 261 1.33 1.02 3.73
N ALA A 262 0.52 -0.03 3.92
CA ALA A 262 0.40 -0.73 5.20
C ALA A 262 1.70 -1.45 5.61
N CYS A 263 2.41 -2.06 4.65
CA CYS A 263 3.73 -2.64 4.87
C CYS A 263 4.75 -1.56 5.26
N LEU A 264 4.80 -0.43 4.55
CA LEU A 264 5.69 0.69 4.87
C LEU A 264 5.40 1.27 6.27
N ALA A 265 4.12 1.47 6.63
CA ALA A 265 3.74 1.88 7.98
C ALA A 265 4.29 0.94 9.05
N THR A 266 4.19 -0.36 8.81
CA THR A 266 4.67 -1.40 9.71
C THR A 266 6.20 -1.39 9.83
N LEU A 267 6.94 -1.26 8.73
CA LEU A 267 8.41 -1.26 8.71
C LEU A 267 8.98 0.01 9.34
N LEU A 268 8.43 1.16 9.00
CA LEU A 268 9.00 2.45 9.35
C LEU A 268 8.63 2.92 10.76
N PHE A 269 7.43 2.60 11.23
CA PHE A 269 6.92 3.11 12.50
C PHE A 269 6.75 2.06 13.60
N LEU A 270 6.41 0.81 13.24
CA LEU A 270 6.09 -0.26 14.20
C LEU A 270 7.16 -1.38 14.27
N GLY A 271 8.38 -1.12 13.79
CA GLY A 271 9.49 -2.06 13.90
C GLY A 271 9.35 -3.34 13.09
N GLY A 272 8.61 -3.29 11.96
CA GLY A 272 8.52 -4.41 11.02
C GLY A 272 8.14 -5.74 11.67
N TRP A 273 9.02 -6.71 11.55
CA TRP A 273 8.85 -8.07 12.12
C TRP A 273 9.23 -8.19 13.60
N HIS A 274 9.71 -7.12 14.26
CA HIS A 274 10.02 -7.17 15.69
C HIS A 274 8.75 -7.28 16.53
N GLY A 275 8.77 -8.27 17.44
CA GLY A 275 7.71 -8.54 18.38
C GLY A 275 8.20 -9.55 19.42
N PRO A 276 7.38 -9.97 20.38
CA PRO A 276 7.75 -10.99 21.34
C PRO A 276 8.09 -12.31 20.63
N HIS A 277 9.35 -12.78 20.73
CA HIS A 277 9.84 -13.96 20.01
C HIS A 277 10.41 -15.06 20.88
N ARG A 278 10.32 -14.92 22.20
CA ARG A 278 10.86 -15.93 23.14
C ARG A 278 9.85 -17.02 23.52
N PHE A 279 8.82 -17.24 22.71
CA PHE A 279 7.78 -18.23 23.03
C PHE A 279 7.82 -19.40 22.04
N GLY A 280 7.81 -20.63 22.55
CA GLY A 280 7.61 -21.85 21.79
C GLY A 280 8.88 -22.54 21.27
N PRO A 281 8.71 -23.66 20.56
CA PRO A 281 9.81 -24.45 19.99
C PRO A 281 10.52 -23.69 18.85
N PRO A 282 11.74 -24.10 18.43
CA PRO A 282 12.56 -23.41 17.43
C PRO A 282 11.83 -23.13 16.11
N PHE A 283 10.97 -24.03 15.66
CA PHE A 283 10.15 -23.86 14.47
C PHE A 283 9.18 -22.67 14.60
N VAL A 284 8.52 -22.52 15.75
CA VAL A 284 7.62 -21.39 16.03
C VAL A 284 8.39 -20.08 16.04
N GLN A 285 9.59 -20.07 16.66
CA GLN A 285 10.45 -18.87 16.71
C GLN A 285 10.90 -18.41 15.32
N ALA A 286 11.05 -19.33 14.36
CA ALA A 286 11.38 -18.99 12.97
C ALA A 286 10.21 -18.33 12.22
N ILE A 287 8.96 -18.70 12.51
CA ILE A 287 7.75 -18.16 11.86
C ILE A 287 7.27 -16.88 12.54
N LEU A 288 7.53 -16.70 13.82
CA LEU A 288 7.02 -15.57 14.62
C LEU A 288 7.31 -14.19 14.00
N PRO A 289 8.49 -13.88 13.45
CA PRO A 289 8.75 -12.60 12.80
C PRO A 289 7.79 -12.30 11.66
N VAL A 290 7.57 -13.27 10.76
CA VAL A 290 6.63 -13.14 9.64
C VAL A 290 5.19 -12.97 10.16
N PHE A 291 4.81 -13.73 11.19
CA PHE A 291 3.49 -13.59 11.82
C PHE A 291 3.27 -12.19 12.39
N TRP A 292 4.24 -11.61 13.12
CA TRP A 292 4.12 -10.26 13.67
C TRP A 292 4.03 -9.21 12.58
N PHE A 293 4.80 -9.34 11.50
CA PHE A 293 4.72 -8.45 10.36
C PHE A 293 3.32 -8.48 9.73
N VAL A 294 2.84 -9.67 9.38
CA VAL A 294 1.51 -9.87 8.77
C VAL A 294 0.39 -9.40 9.68
N LEU A 295 0.48 -9.65 10.99
CA LEU A 295 -0.52 -9.19 11.96
C LEU A 295 -0.61 -7.65 12.00
N LYS A 296 0.53 -6.94 12.01
CA LYS A 296 0.55 -5.46 12.00
C LYS A 296 -0.01 -4.92 10.68
N VAL A 297 0.37 -5.49 9.55
CA VAL A 297 -0.20 -5.13 8.24
C VAL A 297 -1.71 -5.36 8.23
N PHE A 298 -2.19 -6.48 8.76
CA PHE A 298 -3.61 -6.78 8.87
C PHE A 298 -4.37 -5.74 9.72
N VAL A 299 -3.78 -5.25 10.81
CA VAL A 299 -4.38 -4.17 11.63
C VAL A 299 -4.58 -2.90 10.80
N PHE A 300 -3.60 -2.51 9.96
CA PHE A 300 -3.77 -1.36 9.06
C PHE A 300 -4.84 -1.61 8.00
N LEU A 301 -4.86 -2.77 7.37
CA LEU A 301 -5.89 -3.12 6.40
C LEU A 301 -7.29 -3.12 7.03
N PHE A 302 -7.40 -3.64 8.24
CA PHE A 302 -8.66 -3.58 9.00
C PHE A 302 -9.07 -2.14 9.32
N LEU A 303 -8.12 -1.28 9.70
CA LEU A 303 -8.35 0.15 9.91
C LEU A 303 -8.88 0.84 8.64
N TYR A 304 -8.29 0.56 7.48
CA TYR A 304 -8.78 1.04 6.18
C TYR A 304 -10.24 0.66 5.94
N ILE A 305 -10.58 -0.59 6.19
CA ILE A 305 -11.95 -1.10 6.01
C ILE A 305 -12.92 -0.45 7.01
N TRP A 306 -12.49 -0.31 8.26
CA TRP A 306 -13.32 0.28 9.31
C TRP A 306 -13.62 1.76 9.04
N VAL A 307 -12.61 2.53 8.69
CA VAL A 307 -12.75 3.95 8.30
C VAL A 307 -13.69 4.10 7.11
N ARG A 308 -13.56 3.23 6.09
CA ARG A 308 -14.48 3.22 4.93
C ARG A 308 -15.94 3.00 5.33
N GLY A 309 -16.19 2.19 6.34
CA GLY A 309 -17.55 1.89 6.81
C GLY A 309 -18.18 2.93 7.74
N THR A 310 -17.38 3.90 8.26
CA THR A 310 -17.80 4.79 9.35
C THR A 310 -17.73 6.27 9.02
N LEU A 311 -16.74 6.72 8.22
CA LEU A 311 -16.54 8.14 7.94
C LEU A 311 -17.26 8.60 6.66
N PRO A 312 -17.81 9.84 6.65
CA PRO A 312 -18.35 10.44 5.43
C PRO A 312 -17.22 10.91 4.51
N ARG A 313 -17.53 11.13 3.23
CA ARG A 313 -16.61 11.71 2.23
C ARG A 313 -16.38 13.20 2.48
N PHE A 314 -15.13 13.66 2.21
CA PHE A 314 -14.82 15.10 2.17
C PHE A 314 -15.13 15.69 0.80
N ARG A 315 -15.28 17.02 0.74
CA ARG A 315 -15.33 17.75 -0.52
C ARG A 315 -13.91 17.99 -1.04
N TYR A 316 -13.77 18.13 -2.36
CA TYR A 316 -12.45 18.30 -3.01
C TYR A 316 -11.68 19.53 -2.51
N ASP A 317 -12.36 20.68 -2.35
CA ASP A 317 -11.78 21.91 -1.82
C ASP A 317 -11.26 21.74 -0.39
N GLN A 318 -12.04 21.07 0.47
CA GLN A 318 -11.65 20.79 1.87
C GLN A 318 -10.44 19.85 1.92
N LEU A 319 -10.44 18.81 1.10
CA LEU A 319 -9.35 17.87 1.00
C LEU A 319 -8.06 18.56 0.57
N MET A 320 -8.07 19.32 -0.53
CA MET A 320 -6.88 20.04 -0.99
C MET A 320 -6.39 21.08 0.03
N ALA A 321 -7.32 21.80 0.68
CA ALA A 321 -6.97 22.74 1.75
C ALA A 321 -6.35 22.03 2.96
N PHE A 322 -6.83 20.85 3.34
CA PHE A 322 -6.27 20.05 4.44
C PHE A 322 -4.85 19.58 4.13
N GLY A 323 -4.59 19.08 2.92
CA GLY A 323 -3.24 18.68 2.49
C GLY A 323 -2.23 19.83 2.53
N TRP A 324 -2.55 20.94 1.86
CA TRP A 324 -1.62 22.05 1.69
C TRP A 324 -1.51 22.98 2.91
N LYS A 325 -2.62 23.27 3.60
CA LYS A 325 -2.63 24.26 4.71
C LYS A 325 -2.37 23.63 6.08
N PHE A 326 -2.60 22.32 6.24
CA PHE A 326 -2.46 21.65 7.51
C PHE A 326 -1.38 20.56 7.50
N LEU A 327 -1.48 19.54 6.63
CA LEU A 327 -0.55 18.41 6.65
C LEU A 327 0.87 18.81 6.24
N LEU A 328 1.03 19.58 5.17
CA LEU A 328 2.34 19.99 4.69
C LEU A 328 3.11 20.84 5.71
N PRO A 329 2.55 21.95 6.29
CA PRO A 329 3.23 22.69 7.34
C PRO A 329 3.55 21.86 8.57
N LEU A 330 2.65 20.96 8.98
CA LEU A 330 2.86 20.08 10.11
C LEU A 330 3.99 19.07 9.84
N ALA A 331 4.10 18.54 8.63
CA ALA A 331 5.18 17.65 8.22
C ALA A 331 6.54 18.36 8.24
N ILE A 332 6.61 19.59 7.72
CA ILE A 332 7.83 20.43 7.76
C ILE A 332 8.22 20.73 9.23
N ALA A 333 7.26 21.11 10.06
CA ALA A 333 7.52 21.39 11.47
C ALA A 333 8.06 20.15 12.20
N ASN A 334 7.43 18.98 11.99
CA ASN A 334 7.90 17.72 12.56
C ASN A 334 9.33 17.36 12.11
N LEU A 335 9.63 17.57 10.84
CA LEU A 335 10.96 17.33 10.27
C LEU A 335 12.02 18.21 10.92
N VAL A 336 11.77 19.52 11.02
CA VAL A 336 12.70 20.49 11.63
C VAL A 336 12.92 20.16 13.11
N ILE A 337 11.86 19.86 13.86
CA ILE A 337 11.95 19.48 15.27
C ILE A 337 12.79 18.19 15.44
N THR A 338 12.53 17.19 14.60
CA THR A 338 13.29 15.92 14.64
C THR A 338 14.77 16.17 14.35
N ALA A 339 15.09 16.96 13.30
CA ALA A 339 16.46 17.28 12.95
C ALA A 339 17.18 18.02 14.08
N LEU A 340 16.53 18.98 14.74
CA LEU A 340 17.09 19.71 15.88
C LEU A 340 17.34 18.77 17.08
N ILE A 341 16.41 17.88 17.39
CA ILE A 341 16.56 16.93 18.50
C ILE A 341 17.75 16.00 18.23
N VAL A 342 17.90 15.51 17.01
CA VAL A 342 19.01 14.62 16.64
C VAL A 342 20.34 15.38 16.68
N ALA A 343 20.39 16.61 16.12
CA ALA A 343 21.58 17.45 16.16
C ALA A 343 22.04 17.83 17.61
N LEU A 344 21.08 18.00 18.54
CA LEU A 344 21.40 18.26 19.95
C LEU A 344 21.88 17.03 20.72
N ARG A 345 21.62 15.82 20.18
CA ARG A 345 22.06 14.54 20.79
C ARG A 345 23.37 14.01 20.22
N ALA A 346 23.76 14.49 19.02
CA ALA A 346 25.03 14.17 18.38
C ALA A 346 26.18 14.98 18.99
#